data_bbe26dd50a92b5a15a1cd58257050ee0
#
_entry.id   bbe26dd50a92b5a15a1cd58257050ee0
#
_cell.length_a   1.000
_cell.length_b   1.000
_cell.length_c   1.000
_cell.angle_alpha   90.00
_cell.angle_beta   90.00
_cell.angle_gamma   90.00
#
_symmetry.space_group_name_H-M   'P 1'
#
loop_
_entity.id
_entity.type
_entity.pdbx_description
1 polymer ?
#
loop_
_entity_poly.entity_id
_entity_poly.type
_entity_poly.pdbx_seq_one_letter_code
_entity_poly.pdbx_strand_id
1 'polypeptide(L)'
;MFDRPRYVGIIISALLFCQLPALAQDDHGAWANKKSAWVLLSPADRAKAQDFAEDFKAYLNVSRSALTSTREVIRRARSAGFTEFTRPDQVKPGARLIFPNRERSVIFVVVGSDPVVEGSHVVGTHHDSPHIDLKGRPIIAAGDFALFKTIYYGGIKKYQWANRPLALIGRIDTTDGRTVEVSIGLNPGDPVFVIPDNAPHSDEELRDRKYMNVFSGEELEPVFGSLGGENSSATAEVTKLLTERYKIKEEDLVSSELSLVPAAGPADVGFDRGLVGAYGQDDRLSSFCAVRAILDLKGTPRYTALAYLSNFEEVGSVNNTGARSQFLSTTYAQLISAQRGSSYSDLDLRRALHQSQVISADTNDGINPIFPNTSEPTNAARVGYGVTIKLYGPGFDAPSEDTARMRALFDRNNIPWQTHTYKVDEGGGGTIGLFMSSQDMNVVDLGVPLLSMHSPFEMSSKADVWDFYRAMAAFFAQ
;
A
#
# COMPACT_ATOMS: atom_id res chain seq x y z
N MET A 1 -46.47 -68.29 -13.93
CA MET A 1 -45.78 -68.91 -12.79
C MET A 1 -44.30 -68.92 -13.13
N PHE A 2 -43.57 -67.83 -12.83
CA PHE A 2 -42.13 -67.81 -12.97
C PHE A 2 -41.56 -67.10 -11.77
N ASP A 3 -40.82 -67.86 -11.01
CA ASP A 3 -40.09 -67.47 -9.79
C ASP A 3 -38.93 -66.57 -10.16
N ARG A 4 -38.71 -65.43 -9.41
CA ARG A 4 -37.54 -64.57 -9.51
C ARG A 4 -36.70 -64.73 -8.28
N PRO A 5 -35.44 -65.09 -8.39
CA PRO A 5 -34.54 -65.10 -7.23
C PRO A 5 -34.18 -63.67 -6.82
N ARG A 6 -34.22 -63.37 -5.49
CA ARG A 6 -33.75 -62.14 -4.86
C ARG A 6 -32.24 -62.22 -4.72
N TYR A 7 -31.52 -61.33 -5.42
CA TYR A 7 -30.11 -61.06 -5.15
C TYR A 7 -29.99 -60.01 -4.04
N VAL A 8 -29.43 -60.43 -2.92
CA VAL A 8 -28.97 -59.52 -1.86
C VAL A 8 -27.57 -59.05 -2.26
N GLY A 9 -27.46 -57.82 -2.74
CA GLY A 9 -26.20 -57.20 -3.05
C GLY A 9 -25.57 -56.64 -1.77
N ILE A 10 -24.47 -57.20 -1.33
CA ILE A 10 -23.61 -56.60 -0.29
C ILE A 10 -22.80 -55.49 -0.94
N ILE A 11 -23.14 -54.24 -0.61
CA ILE A 11 -22.31 -53.07 -1.00
C ILE A 11 -21.16 -53.00 -0.01
N ILE A 12 -19.99 -53.44 -0.43
CA ILE A 12 -18.73 -53.15 0.27
C ILE A 12 -18.29 -51.76 -0.15
N SER A 13 -18.53 -50.74 0.71
CA SER A 13 -17.97 -49.40 0.55
C SER A 13 -16.47 -49.47 0.79
N ALA A 14 -15.69 -49.56 -0.27
CA ALA A 14 -14.26 -49.31 -0.22
C ALA A 14 -14.02 -47.82 0.00
N LEU A 15 -13.75 -47.44 1.23
CA LEU A 15 -13.17 -46.12 1.56
C LEU A 15 -11.77 -46.07 0.92
N LEU A 16 -11.67 -45.51 -0.28
CA LEU A 16 -10.40 -45.04 -0.83
C LEU A 16 -9.94 -43.87 0.05
N PHE A 17 -9.07 -44.12 0.99
CA PHE A 17 -8.21 -43.09 1.53
C PHE A 17 -7.30 -42.59 0.41
N CYS A 18 -7.69 -41.51 -0.28
CA CYS A 18 -6.76 -40.69 -1.01
C CYS A 18 -5.73 -40.16 0.01
N GLN A 19 -4.61 -40.86 0.13
CA GLN A 19 -3.42 -40.25 0.70
C GLN A 19 -3.05 -39.11 -0.26
N LEU A 20 -3.43 -37.88 0.11
CA LEU A 20 -2.79 -36.70 -0.46
C LEU A 20 -1.28 -36.95 -0.27
N PRO A 21 -0.45 -36.80 -1.34
CA PRO A 21 0.99 -36.84 -1.13
C PRO A 21 1.28 -35.79 -0.07
N ALA A 22 1.89 -36.18 1.03
CA ALA A 22 2.51 -35.26 1.94
C ALA A 22 3.40 -34.41 1.04
N LEU A 23 3.09 -33.10 0.95
CA LEU A 23 4.01 -32.15 0.33
C LEU A 23 5.36 -32.43 0.97
N ALA A 24 6.30 -32.90 0.19
CA ALA A 24 7.65 -33.13 0.67
C ALA A 24 8.05 -31.84 1.38
N GLN A 25 8.33 -31.95 2.65
CA GLN A 25 8.90 -30.87 3.44
C GLN A 25 10.33 -30.76 2.91
N ASP A 26 10.51 -29.95 1.86
CA ASP A 26 11.83 -29.65 1.37
C ASP A 26 12.61 -29.07 2.56
N ASP A 27 13.70 -29.72 2.92
CA ASP A 27 14.59 -29.29 4.01
C ASP A 27 15.40 -28.07 3.50
N HIS A 28 14.76 -26.89 3.53
CA HIS A 28 15.35 -25.62 3.09
C HIS A 28 16.33 -25.03 4.12
N GLY A 29 16.97 -25.87 4.91
CA GLY A 29 17.99 -25.49 5.89
C GLY A 29 17.42 -24.83 7.16
N ALA A 30 18.26 -24.08 7.88
CA ALA A 30 17.91 -23.47 9.18
C ALA A 30 16.72 -22.52 9.13
N TRP A 31 16.40 -21.96 7.96
CA TRP A 31 15.26 -21.06 7.74
C TRP A 31 13.92 -21.80 7.62
N ALA A 32 13.92 -23.03 7.10
CA ALA A 32 12.71 -23.85 6.99
C ALA A 32 12.09 -24.20 8.33
N ASN A 33 12.92 -24.25 9.38
CA ASN A 33 12.51 -24.58 10.73
C ASN A 33 12.05 -23.37 11.56
N LYS A 34 12.01 -22.16 11.02
CA LYS A 34 11.47 -21.00 11.74
C LYS A 34 9.98 -21.18 12.01
N LYS A 35 9.59 -20.91 13.26
CA LYS A 35 8.18 -20.87 13.66
C LYS A 35 7.53 -19.62 13.08
N SER A 36 6.25 -19.72 12.73
CA SER A 36 5.49 -18.54 12.30
C SER A 36 5.42 -17.48 13.42
N ALA A 37 5.28 -16.22 13.03
CA ALA A 37 5.12 -15.10 13.95
C ALA A 37 3.97 -15.34 14.93
N TRP A 38 2.84 -15.90 14.48
CA TRP A 38 1.71 -16.24 15.34
C TRP A 38 2.08 -17.20 16.48
N VAL A 39 2.97 -18.17 16.24
CA VAL A 39 3.43 -19.11 17.27
C VAL A 39 4.36 -18.42 18.26
N LEU A 40 5.15 -17.45 17.81
CA LEU A 40 6.11 -16.72 18.64
C LEU A 40 5.46 -15.65 19.52
N LEU A 41 4.32 -15.10 19.09
CA LEU A 41 3.58 -14.10 19.85
C LEU A 41 2.98 -14.71 21.14
N SER A 42 3.14 -14.00 22.26
CA SER A 42 2.43 -14.32 23.50
C SER A 42 0.90 -14.20 23.31
N PRO A 43 0.06 -14.83 24.14
CA PRO A 43 -1.39 -14.65 24.07
C PRO A 43 -1.83 -13.18 24.15
N ALA A 44 -1.15 -12.36 24.95
CA ALA A 44 -1.41 -10.93 25.06
C ALA A 44 -1.03 -10.17 23.78
N ASP A 45 0.09 -10.53 23.14
CA ASP A 45 0.50 -9.87 21.91
C ASP A 45 -0.32 -10.34 20.71
N ARG A 46 -0.85 -11.55 20.71
CA ARG A 46 -1.84 -12.00 19.72
C ARG A 46 -3.12 -11.16 19.78
N ALA A 47 -3.61 -10.84 20.98
CA ALA A 47 -4.76 -9.95 21.14
C ALA A 47 -4.45 -8.56 20.60
N LYS A 48 -3.28 -7.99 20.96
CA LYS A 48 -2.85 -6.69 20.42
C LYS A 48 -2.72 -6.69 18.88
N ALA A 49 -2.19 -7.77 18.29
CA ALA A 49 -2.09 -7.91 16.83
C ALA A 49 -3.47 -7.93 16.17
N GLN A 50 -4.47 -8.57 16.80
CA GLN A 50 -5.86 -8.54 16.32
C GLN A 50 -6.44 -7.11 16.41
N ASP A 51 -6.33 -6.45 17.55
CA ASP A 51 -6.84 -5.08 17.76
C ASP A 51 -6.14 -4.07 16.81
N PHE A 52 -4.83 -4.22 16.61
CA PHE A 52 -4.05 -3.40 15.70
C PHE A 52 -4.50 -3.58 14.25
N ALA A 53 -4.84 -4.80 13.85
CA ALA A 53 -5.37 -5.10 12.54
C ALA A 53 -6.78 -4.54 12.33
N GLU A 54 -7.61 -4.40 13.37
CA GLU A 54 -8.91 -3.71 13.26
C GLU A 54 -8.71 -2.21 12.96
N ASP A 55 -7.75 -1.55 13.62
CA ASP A 55 -7.41 -0.15 13.33
C ASP A 55 -6.77 -0.01 11.92
N PHE A 56 -5.96 -0.99 11.50
CA PHE A 56 -5.42 -1.03 10.13
C PHE A 56 -6.53 -1.15 9.08
N LYS A 57 -7.50 -2.04 9.28
CA LYS A 57 -8.69 -2.13 8.41
C LYS A 57 -9.49 -0.82 8.39
N ALA A 58 -9.67 -0.19 9.55
CA ALA A 58 -10.35 1.11 9.63
C ALA A 58 -9.60 2.20 8.83
N TYR A 59 -8.26 2.21 8.91
CA TYR A 59 -7.42 3.10 8.10
C TYR A 59 -7.55 2.81 6.60
N LEU A 60 -7.42 1.56 6.17
CA LEU A 60 -7.55 1.18 4.76
C LEU A 60 -8.94 1.50 4.19
N ASN A 61 -9.97 1.44 5.02
CA ASN A 61 -11.33 1.74 4.58
C ASN A 61 -11.52 3.20 4.14
N VAL A 62 -10.81 4.14 4.74
CA VAL A 62 -10.88 5.58 4.41
C VAL A 62 -9.74 6.05 3.52
N SER A 63 -8.59 5.38 3.56
CA SER A 63 -7.38 5.71 2.82
C SER A 63 -7.36 4.98 1.47
N ARG A 64 -8.15 5.48 0.49
CA ARG A 64 -8.31 4.84 -0.83
C ARG A 64 -7.41 5.42 -1.92
N SER A 65 -6.77 6.57 -1.66
CA SER A 65 -5.81 7.24 -2.54
C SER A 65 -4.77 7.95 -1.69
N ALA A 66 -3.68 8.44 -2.31
CA ALA A 66 -2.67 9.26 -1.61
C ALA A 66 -3.30 10.50 -0.95
N LEU A 67 -4.28 11.13 -1.60
CA LEU A 67 -5.01 12.28 -1.07
C LEU A 67 -5.79 11.92 0.21
N THR A 68 -6.61 10.88 0.18
CA THR A 68 -7.41 10.46 1.34
C THR A 68 -6.54 9.89 2.46
N SER A 69 -5.45 9.19 2.12
CA SER A 69 -4.44 8.73 3.07
C SER A 69 -3.77 9.90 3.80
N THR A 70 -3.26 10.90 3.06
CA THR A 70 -2.63 12.08 3.65
C THR A 70 -3.57 12.79 4.64
N ARG A 71 -4.83 12.97 4.27
CA ARG A 71 -5.83 13.60 5.14
C ARG A 71 -6.07 12.80 6.42
N GLU A 72 -6.22 11.48 6.30
CA GLU A 72 -6.47 10.62 7.46
C GLU A 72 -5.27 10.57 8.40
N VAL A 73 -4.04 10.43 7.90
CA VAL A 73 -2.85 10.40 8.76
C VAL A 73 -2.59 11.76 9.45
N ILE A 74 -2.86 12.88 8.78
CA ILE A 74 -2.79 14.22 9.40
C ILE A 74 -3.86 14.36 10.48
N ARG A 75 -5.09 13.91 10.24
CA ARG A 75 -6.16 13.91 11.24
C ARG A 75 -5.75 13.11 12.50
N ARG A 76 -5.21 11.91 12.31
CA ARG A 76 -4.69 11.07 13.42
C ARG A 76 -3.55 11.75 14.16
N ALA A 77 -2.60 12.35 13.45
CA ALA A 77 -1.47 13.05 14.04
C ALA A 77 -1.90 14.26 14.87
N ARG A 78 -2.83 15.08 14.37
CA ARG A 78 -3.40 16.20 15.14
C ARG A 78 -4.09 15.70 16.42
N SER A 79 -4.83 14.61 16.37
CA SER A 79 -5.44 13.98 17.55
C SER A 79 -4.41 13.46 18.55
N ALA A 80 -3.17 13.13 18.10
CA ALA A 80 -2.06 12.71 18.93
C ALA A 80 -1.15 13.89 19.39
N GLY A 81 -1.59 15.13 19.19
CA GLY A 81 -0.88 16.34 19.66
C GLY A 81 0.21 16.86 18.71
N PHE A 82 0.25 16.39 17.46
CA PHE A 82 1.12 17.00 16.45
C PHE A 82 0.54 18.31 15.93
N THR A 83 1.39 19.28 15.65
CA THR A 83 1.04 20.60 15.12
C THR A 83 1.79 20.88 13.83
N GLU A 84 1.19 21.60 12.91
CA GLU A 84 1.86 21.97 11.66
C GLU A 84 3.05 22.90 11.93
N PHE A 85 4.16 22.63 11.26
CA PHE A 85 5.34 23.50 11.33
C PHE A 85 5.07 24.80 10.56
N THR A 86 5.14 25.92 11.25
CA THR A 86 4.93 27.27 10.68
C THR A 86 6.02 28.27 11.06
N ARG A 87 6.81 27.97 12.11
CA ARG A 87 7.83 28.88 12.60
C ARG A 87 8.98 28.18 13.34
N PRO A 88 10.19 28.73 13.30
CA PRO A 88 11.40 28.08 13.82
C PRO A 88 11.36 27.75 15.32
N ASP A 89 10.72 28.58 16.16
CA ASP A 89 10.64 28.37 17.62
C ASP A 89 9.86 27.12 18.06
N GLN A 90 9.16 26.46 17.11
CA GLN A 90 8.54 25.17 17.35
C GLN A 90 9.55 24.01 17.43
N VAL A 91 10.76 24.15 16.85
CA VAL A 91 11.76 23.07 16.78
C VAL A 91 12.56 23.03 18.10
N LYS A 92 12.03 22.25 19.05
CA LYS A 92 12.65 22.00 20.36
C LYS A 92 12.47 20.52 20.74
N PRO A 93 13.36 19.96 21.59
CA PRO A 93 13.30 18.57 22.01
C PRO A 93 11.89 18.14 22.46
N GLY A 94 11.41 17.04 21.91
CA GLY A 94 10.08 16.49 22.18
C GLY A 94 8.93 17.14 21.38
N ALA A 95 9.20 18.18 20.58
CA ALA A 95 8.16 18.78 19.72
C ALA A 95 7.68 17.78 18.67
N ARG A 96 6.36 17.81 18.42
CA ARG A 96 5.65 16.93 17.48
C ARG A 96 5.12 17.78 16.33
N LEU A 97 5.72 17.64 15.16
CA LEU A 97 5.50 18.53 14.03
C LEU A 97 4.96 17.78 12.80
N ILE A 98 4.16 18.48 12.00
CA ILE A 98 3.61 18.02 10.72
C ILE A 98 4.17 18.92 9.62
N PHE A 99 4.74 18.34 8.58
CA PHE A 99 5.14 19.02 7.35
C PHE A 99 4.25 18.47 6.22
N PRO A 100 3.18 19.14 5.86
CA PRO A 100 2.33 18.70 4.75
C PRO A 100 2.90 19.16 3.41
N ASN A 101 2.73 18.36 2.35
CA ASN A 101 3.11 18.72 1.00
C ASN A 101 1.96 18.46 0.03
N ARG A 102 1.28 19.53 -0.39
CA ARG A 102 0.22 19.53 -1.42
C ARG A 102 -0.90 18.51 -1.19
N GLU A 103 -1.18 18.17 0.07
CA GLU A 103 -2.16 17.12 0.46
C GLU A 103 -1.88 15.73 -0.14
N ARG A 104 -0.71 15.46 -0.69
CA ARG A 104 -0.36 14.19 -1.37
C ARG A 104 0.90 13.53 -0.84
N SER A 105 1.62 14.20 0.05
CA SER A 105 2.69 13.61 0.85
C SER A 105 2.83 14.37 2.16
N VAL A 106 3.47 13.79 3.16
CA VAL A 106 3.61 14.38 4.49
C VAL A 106 4.82 13.82 5.22
N ILE A 107 5.45 14.64 6.05
CA ILE A 107 6.46 14.20 7.01
C ILE A 107 5.97 14.53 8.43
N PHE A 108 5.96 13.52 9.30
CA PHE A 108 5.76 13.69 10.73
C PHE A 108 7.13 13.68 11.43
N VAL A 109 7.33 14.58 12.39
CA VAL A 109 8.60 14.74 13.09
C VAL A 109 8.36 14.72 14.59
N VAL A 110 9.15 13.94 15.33
CA VAL A 110 9.34 14.11 16.77
C VAL A 110 10.79 14.52 16.98
N VAL A 111 10.99 15.77 17.42
CA VAL A 111 12.33 16.37 17.55
C VAL A 111 13.09 15.68 18.69
N GLY A 112 14.30 15.21 18.40
CA GLY A 112 15.18 14.53 19.35
C GLY A 112 15.82 15.45 20.38
N SER A 113 16.52 14.87 21.36
CA SER A 113 17.38 15.63 22.29
C SER A 113 18.68 16.07 21.63
N ASP A 114 19.22 15.29 20.71
CA ASP A 114 20.40 15.62 19.94
C ASP A 114 20.03 16.55 18.77
N PRO A 115 20.94 17.45 18.35
CA PRO A 115 20.72 18.32 17.20
C PRO A 115 20.48 17.53 15.92
N VAL A 116 19.60 18.02 15.05
CA VAL A 116 19.26 17.34 13.77
C VAL A 116 20.51 17.14 12.89
N VAL A 117 21.51 18.01 13.01
CA VAL A 117 22.79 17.90 12.26
C VAL A 117 23.59 16.63 12.60
N GLU A 118 23.33 16.01 13.75
CA GLU A 118 23.94 14.74 14.17
C GLU A 118 23.21 13.50 13.61
N GLY A 119 22.24 13.70 12.70
CA GLY A 119 21.46 12.67 12.06
C GLY A 119 20.08 12.45 12.68
N SER A 120 19.30 11.64 12.02
CA SER A 120 17.92 11.35 12.40
C SER A 120 17.58 9.88 12.09
N HIS A 121 16.51 9.36 12.70
CA HIS A 121 15.91 8.08 12.36
C HIS A 121 14.69 8.33 11.46
N VAL A 122 14.74 7.85 10.22
CA VAL A 122 13.70 8.06 9.21
C VAL A 122 13.06 6.74 8.85
N VAL A 123 11.73 6.69 8.85
CA VAL A 123 10.97 5.66 8.16
C VAL A 123 10.30 6.30 6.96
N GLY A 124 10.74 5.93 5.77
CA GLY A 124 10.17 6.38 4.51
C GLY A 124 9.28 5.30 3.91
N THR A 125 8.09 5.70 3.43
CA THR A 125 7.09 4.83 2.81
C THR A 125 6.46 5.53 1.63
N HIS A 126 5.64 4.82 0.83
CA HIS A 126 4.70 5.47 -0.06
C HIS A 126 3.26 5.14 0.31
N HIS A 127 2.28 5.88 -0.22
CA HIS A 127 0.88 5.65 0.08
C HIS A 127 -0.06 5.75 -1.14
N ASP A 128 0.51 5.94 -2.32
CA ASP A 128 -0.17 5.61 -3.56
C ASP A 128 -0.22 4.09 -3.76
N SER A 129 -1.07 3.63 -4.63
CA SER A 129 -1.26 2.22 -4.97
C SER A 129 -1.81 2.14 -6.39
N PRO A 130 -1.62 1.05 -7.14
CA PRO A 130 -2.15 0.91 -8.48
C PRO A 130 -3.68 1.07 -8.55
N HIS A 131 -4.15 1.82 -9.53
CA HIS A 131 -5.57 2.12 -9.73
C HIS A 131 -5.86 2.48 -11.20
N ILE A 132 -7.08 2.92 -11.49
CA ILE A 132 -7.49 3.35 -12.82
C ILE A 132 -7.95 4.81 -12.73
N ASP A 133 -7.28 5.71 -13.47
CA ASP A 133 -7.64 7.13 -13.53
C ASP A 133 -8.57 7.43 -14.71
N LEU A 134 -9.40 8.46 -14.59
CA LEU A 134 -10.12 9.02 -15.71
C LEU A 134 -9.19 9.85 -16.59
N LYS A 135 -9.31 9.73 -17.92
CA LYS A 135 -8.63 10.65 -18.85
C LYS A 135 -9.26 12.05 -18.79
N GLY A 136 -8.55 13.06 -19.25
CA GLY A 136 -9.04 14.45 -19.22
C GLY A 136 -10.33 14.73 -20.01
N ARG A 137 -10.71 13.86 -20.96
CA ARG A 137 -12.02 13.83 -21.62
C ARG A 137 -12.60 12.44 -21.50
N PRO A 138 -13.21 12.11 -20.35
CA PRO A 138 -13.49 10.73 -20.05
C PRO A 138 -14.84 10.23 -20.59
N ILE A 139 -15.79 11.10 -20.91
CA ILE A 139 -17.16 10.70 -21.24
C ILE A 139 -17.27 10.31 -22.70
N ILE A 140 -17.64 9.06 -22.96
CA ILE A 140 -17.88 8.54 -24.31
C ILE A 140 -19.20 7.78 -24.40
N ALA A 141 -19.77 7.71 -25.61
CA ALA A 141 -20.91 6.87 -25.92
C ALA A 141 -20.43 5.54 -26.52
N ALA A 142 -21.02 4.43 -26.10
CA ALA A 142 -20.86 3.11 -26.70
C ALA A 142 -22.23 2.43 -26.79
N GLY A 143 -22.82 2.41 -27.96
CA GLY A 143 -24.24 2.04 -28.13
C GLY A 143 -25.11 2.97 -27.29
N ASP A 144 -25.99 2.38 -26.49
CA ASP A 144 -26.90 3.11 -25.60
C ASP A 144 -26.29 3.42 -24.22
N PHE A 145 -25.00 3.13 -24.00
CA PHE A 145 -24.31 3.34 -22.75
C PHE A 145 -23.43 4.58 -22.77
N ALA A 146 -23.27 5.19 -21.61
CA ALA A 146 -22.18 6.11 -21.31
C ALA A 146 -21.06 5.35 -20.59
N LEU A 147 -19.83 5.45 -21.10
CA LEU A 147 -18.64 4.84 -20.51
C LEU A 147 -17.62 5.93 -20.16
N PHE A 148 -16.69 5.57 -19.25
CA PHE A 148 -15.51 6.39 -19.00
C PHE A 148 -14.30 5.90 -19.78
N LYS A 149 -13.61 6.81 -20.46
CA LYS A 149 -12.23 6.61 -20.93
C LYS A 149 -11.25 6.73 -19.77
N THR A 150 -10.41 5.72 -19.64
CA THR A 150 -9.50 5.60 -18.50
C THR A 150 -8.06 5.36 -18.91
N ILE A 151 -7.16 5.48 -17.93
CA ILE A 151 -5.76 5.07 -18.00
C ILE A 151 -5.41 4.39 -16.68
N TYR A 152 -4.68 3.26 -16.71
CA TYR A 152 -4.23 2.63 -15.47
C TYR A 152 -2.96 3.30 -14.94
N TYR A 153 -2.84 3.34 -13.61
CA TYR A 153 -1.72 3.86 -12.85
C TYR A 153 -1.00 2.68 -12.16
N GLY A 154 0.34 2.61 -12.27
CA GLY A 154 1.14 1.53 -11.72
C GLY A 154 1.01 0.20 -12.48
N GLY A 155 1.58 -0.85 -11.93
CA GLY A 155 1.61 -2.18 -12.54
C GLY A 155 0.39 -3.02 -12.17
N ILE A 156 -0.61 -3.19 -13.06
CA ILE A 156 -1.80 -4.00 -12.79
C ILE A 156 -1.95 -5.19 -13.74
N LYS A 157 -2.57 -6.26 -13.24
CA LYS A 157 -3.14 -7.31 -14.09
C LYS A 157 -4.56 -6.88 -14.47
N LYS A 158 -4.71 -6.32 -15.67
CA LYS A 158 -5.94 -5.64 -16.13
C LYS A 158 -7.21 -6.49 -15.97
N TYR A 159 -7.14 -7.80 -16.23
CA TYR A 159 -8.28 -8.71 -16.10
C TYR A 159 -8.86 -8.81 -14.68
N GLN A 160 -8.05 -8.51 -13.65
CA GLN A 160 -8.52 -8.54 -12.27
C GLN A 160 -9.45 -7.38 -11.92
N TRP A 161 -9.51 -6.35 -12.77
CA TRP A 161 -10.32 -5.14 -12.57
C TRP A 161 -11.69 -5.22 -13.24
N ALA A 162 -11.89 -6.17 -14.17
CA ALA A 162 -13.18 -6.45 -14.78
C ALA A 162 -14.14 -7.13 -13.79
N ASN A 163 -15.46 -6.94 -14.02
CA ASN A 163 -16.55 -7.52 -13.23
C ASN A 163 -16.52 -7.22 -11.73
N ARG A 164 -15.89 -6.11 -11.35
CA ARG A 164 -15.82 -5.66 -9.96
C ARG A 164 -16.56 -4.36 -9.75
N PRO A 165 -17.28 -4.20 -8.63
CA PRO A 165 -17.75 -2.89 -8.22
C PRO A 165 -16.57 -1.97 -7.93
N LEU A 166 -16.52 -0.84 -8.64
CA LEU A 166 -15.53 0.22 -8.46
C LEU A 166 -16.21 1.48 -7.91
N ALA A 167 -15.49 2.20 -7.08
CA ALA A 167 -15.87 3.52 -6.58
C ALA A 167 -15.07 4.59 -7.33
N LEU A 168 -15.68 5.74 -7.59
CA LEU A 168 -15.03 6.91 -8.15
C LEU A 168 -14.73 7.90 -7.03
N ILE A 169 -13.44 8.20 -6.84
CA ILE A 169 -12.97 9.10 -5.79
C ILE A 169 -11.99 10.13 -6.35
N GLY A 170 -11.84 11.25 -5.64
CA GLY A 170 -10.83 12.25 -5.96
C GLY A 170 -11.34 13.66 -5.87
N ARG A 171 -10.77 14.57 -6.67
CA ARG A 171 -11.08 15.99 -6.65
C ARG A 171 -11.06 16.59 -8.05
N ILE A 172 -11.79 17.68 -8.21
CA ILE A 172 -11.82 18.50 -9.41
C ILE A 172 -11.52 19.94 -9.00
N ASP A 173 -10.49 20.53 -9.57
CA ASP A 173 -10.15 21.94 -9.35
C ASP A 173 -10.66 22.77 -10.54
N THR A 174 -11.64 23.62 -10.29
CA THR A 174 -12.29 24.44 -11.33
C THR A 174 -11.52 25.74 -11.61
N THR A 175 -11.70 26.30 -12.79
CA THR A 175 -11.00 27.55 -13.20
C THR A 175 -11.44 28.78 -12.40
N ASP A 176 -12.56 28.74 -11.70
CA ASP A 176 -13.01 29.78 -10.76
C ASP A 176 -12.46 29.62 -9.34
N GLY A 177 -11.54 28.67 -9.12
CA GLY A 177 -10.81 28.45 -7.86
C GLY A 177 -11.55 27.57 -6.85
N ARG A 178 -12.65 26.92 -7.21
CA ARG A 178 -13.32 25.94 -6.35
C ARG A 178 -12.63 24.57 -6.45
N THR A 179 -12.61 23.84 -5.35
CA THR A 179 -12.30 22.41 -5.33
C THR A 179 -13.58 21.63 -5.03
N VAL A 180 -13.87 20.64 -5.86
CA VAL A 180 -15.03 19.76 -5.72
C VAL A 180 -14.51 18.35 -5.39
N GLU A 181 -14.86 17.85 -4.20
CA GLU A 181 -14.54 16.49 -3.79
C GLU A 181 -15.56 15.51 -4.36
N VAL A 182 -15.04 14.40 -4.89
CA VAL A 182 -15.85 13.30 -5.45
C VAL A 182 -15.61 12.04 -4.64
N SER A 183 -16.68 11.42 -4.16
CA SER A 183 -16.67 10.12 -3.49
C SER A 183 -18.00 9.43 -3.77
N ILE A 184 -17.99 8.45 -4.67
CA ILE A 184 -19.18 7.73 -5.13
C ILE A 184 -18.84 6.24 -5.14
N GLY A 185 -19.66 5.42 -4.50
CA GLY A 185 -19.49 3.96 -4.48
C GLY A 185 -18.86 3.41 -3.21
N LEU A 186 -18.50 4.24 -2.24
CA LEU A 186 -17.94 3.81 -0.95
C LEU A 186 -18.98 3.68 0.16
N ASN A 187 -20.14 4.33 0.05
CA ASN A 187 -21.16 4.28 1.06
C ASN A 187 -22.29 3.32 0.67
N PRO A 188 -22.98 2.69 1.62
CA PRO A 188 -24.18 1.92 1.34
C PRO A 188 -25.22 2.75 0.57
N GLY A 189 -25.70 2.21 -0.56
CA GLY A 189 -26.67 2.89 -1.41
C GLY A 189 -26.08 3.79 -2.50
N ASP A 190 -24.77 4.01 -2.52
CA ASP A 190 -24.11 4.66 -3.65
C ASP A 190 -24.15 3.76 -4.89
N PRO A 191 -24.26 4.32 -6.10
CA PRO A 191 -24.01 3.57 -7.31
C PRO A 191 -22.53 3.18 -7.42
N VAL A 192 -22.23 2.09 -8.10
CA VAL A 192 -20.87 1.62 -8.40
C VAL A 192 -20.65 1.57 -9.92
N PHE A 193 -19.39 1.51 -10.31
CA PHE A 193 -18.96 1.45 -11.70
C PHE A 193 -18.35 0.08 -11.97
N VAL A 194 -18.60 -0.49 -13.17
CA VAL A 194 -18.12 -1.83 -13.50
C VAL A 194 -17.58 -1.82 -14.94
N ILE A 195 -16.41 -2.40 -15.13
CA ILE A 195 -15.86 -2.75 -16.44
C ILE A 195 -16.47 -4.10 -16.81
N PRO A 196 -17.35 -4.17 -17.81
CA PRO A 196 -18.00 -5.45 -18.17
C PRO A 196 -17.03 -6.35 -18.90
N ASP A 197 -17.16 -7.67 -18.69
CA ASP A 197 -16.50 -8.72 -19.44
C ASP A 197 -17.52 -9.52 -20.24
N ASN A 198 -17.07 -10.24 -21.25
CA ASN A 198 -17.92 -11.10 -22.05
C ASN A 198 -18.38 -12.33 -21.27
N ALA A 199 -19.58 -12.83 -21.62
CA ALA A 199 -20.00 -14.14 -21.15
C ALA A 199 -19.15 -15.25 -21.79
N PRO A 200 -18.90 -16.39 -21.11
CA PRO A 200 -18.08 -17.49 -21.66
C PRO A 200 -18.60 -18.04 -22.99
N HIS A 201 -19.88 -17.82 -23.29
CA HIS A 201 -20.53 -18.25 -24.53
C HIS A 201 -20.26 -17.32 -25.73
N SER A 202 -19.76 -16.12 -25.48
CA SER A 202 -19.51 -15.07 -26.48
C SER A 202 -18.08 -14.55 -26.42
N ASP A 203 -17.13 -15.39 -26.00
CA ASP A 203 -15.75 -15.00 -25.66
C ASP A 203 -14.73 -15.44 -26.73
N GLU A 204 -15.18 -15.74 -27.95
CA GLU A 204 -14.32 -16.27 -29.00
C GLU A 204 -13.21 -15.29 -29.40
N GLU A 205 -13.51 -13.99 -29.44
CA GLU A 205 -12.55 -12.94 -29.78
C GLU A 205 -11.43 -12.78 -28.73
N LEU A 206 -11.73 -13.00 -27.44
CA LEU A 206 -10.78 -12.83 -26.35
C LEU A 206 -9.98 -14.10 -26.04
N ARG A 207 -10.48 -15.26 -26.44
CA ARG A 207 -9.96 -16.59 -26.08
C ARG A 207 -8.48 -16.79 -26.42
N ASP A 208 -8.02 -16.24 -27.53
CA ASP A 208 -6.66 -16.40 -28.00
C ASP A 208 -5.71 -15.29 -27.54
N ARG A 209 -6.23 -14.31 -26.81
CA ARG A 209 -5.40 -13.23 -26.25
C ARG A 209 -4.53 -13.78 -25.10
N LYS A 210 -3.28 -13.34 -25.03
CA LYS A 210 -2.42 -13.65 -23.87
C LYS A 210 -3.03 -13.05 -22.61
N TYR A 211 -2.93 -13.76 -21.48
CA TYR A 211 -3.59 -13.35 -20.24
C TYR A 211 -3.29 -11.91 -19.79
N MET A 212 -2.08 -11.40 -20.04
CA MET A 212 -1.72 -10.00 -19.75
C MET A 212 -2.44 -8.98 -20.64
N ASN A 213 -2.96 -9.42 -21.79
CA ASN A 213 -3.61 -8.61 -22.80
C ASN A 213 -5.06 -9.04 -23.07
N VAL A 214 -5.65 -9.85 -22.20
CA VAL A 214 -7.09 -10.21 -22.28
C VAL A 214 -7.91 -8.93 -22.33
N PHE A 215 -7.58 -7.95 -21.49
CA PHE A 215 -7.99 -6.56 -21.64
C PHE A 215 -6.80 -5.74 -22.10
N SER A 216 -6.96 -4.96 -23.18
CA SER A 216 -6.05 -3.88 -23.49
C SER A 216 -6.26 -2.71 -22.51
N GLY A 217 -5.31 -1.76 -22.42
CA GLY A 217 -5.49 -0.59 -21.57
C GLY A 217 -6.69 0.27 -21.98
N GLU A 218 -7.01 0.32 -23.28
CA GLU A 218 -8.13 1.10 -23.81
C GLU A 218 -9.50 0.41 -23.61
N GLU A 219 -9.54 -0.86 -23.22
CA GLU A 219 -10.77 -1.61 -22.91
C GLU A 219 -11.12 -1.55 -21.41
N LEU A 220 -10.34 -0.87 -20.59
CA LEU A 220 -10.68 -0.61 -19.18
C LEU A 220 -11.71 0.52 -19.09
N GLU A 221 -12.89 0.33 -19.66
CA GLU A 221 -13.96 1.33 -19.77
C GLU A 221 -15.16 0.96 -18.90
N PRO A 222 -15.28 1.52 -17.68
CA PRO A 222 -16.43 1.22 -16.83
C PRO A 222 -17.69 1.88 -17.33
N VAL A 223 -18.80 1.16 -17.16
CA VAL A 223 -20.14 1.69 -17.38
C VAL A 223 -20.43 2.81 -16.37
N PHE A 224 -20.81 3.97 -16.89
CA PHE A 224 -21.08 5.17 -16.14
C PHE A 224 -22.58 5.55 -16.17
N GLY A 225 -23.29 5.17 -17.23
CA GLY A 225 -24.72 5.36 -17.37
C GLY A 225 -25.34 4.54 -18.48
N SER A 226 -26.63 4.27 -18.38
CA SER A 226 -27.40 3.46 -19.33
C SER A 226 -28.80 4.03 -19.61
N LEU A 227 -29.20 5.11 -18.94
CA LEU A 227 -30.52 5.69 -19.11
C LEU A 227 -30.43 6.93 -20.00
N GLY A 228 -30.92 6.81 -21.22
CA GLY A 228 -31.24 7.95 -22.07
C GLY A 228 -32.62 8.53 -21.74
N GLY A 229 -32.83 9.80 -22.05
CA GLY A 229 -34.15 10.43 -22.05
C GLY A 229 -34.88 10.22 -23.37
N GLU A 230 -36.13 10.70 -23.46
CA GLU A 230 -36.95 10.56 -24.68
C GLU A 230 -36.25 11.19 -25.92
N ASN A 231 -35.47 12.26 -25.73
CA ASN A 231 -34.73 12.96 -26.77
C ASN A 231 -33.26 13.22 -26.41
N SER A 232 -32.68 12.44 -25.50
CA SER A 232 -31.30 12.60 -25.02
C SER A 232 -30.59 11.27 -24.87
N SER A 233 -29.27 11.25 -25.10
CA SER A 233 -28.44 10.06 -24.90
C SER A 233 -28.10 9.84 -23.42
N ALA A 234 -27.65 8.64 -23.06
CA ALA A 234 -27.16 8.33 -21.72
C ALA A 234 -26.00 9.25 -21.31
N THR A 235 -25.11 9.60 -22.24
CA THR A 235 -24.03 10.56 -22.00
C THR A 235 -24.53 11.94 -21.63
N ALA A 236 -25.56 12.44 -22.34
CA ALA A 236 -26.15 13.74 -22.05
C ALA A 236 -26.82 13.76 -20.65
N GLU A 237 -27.57 12.71 -20.29
CA GLU A 237 -28.21 12.62 -18.98
C GLU A 237 -27.18 12.55 -17.86
N VAL A 238 -26.12 11.79 -18.02
CA VAL A 238 -25.05 11.72 -17.02
C VAL A 238 -24.29 13.03 -16.89
N THR A 239 -23.95 13.70 -18.00
CA THR A 239 -23.33 15.05 -17.95
C THR A 239 -24.22 16.04 -17.22
N LYS A 240 -25.54 15.95 -17.44
CA LYS A 240 -26.51 16.76 -16.69
C LYS A 240 -26.50 16.45 -15.18
N LEU A 241 -26.46 15.18 -14.81
CA LEU A 241 -26.35 14.77 -13.38
C LEU A 241 -25.07 15.30 -12.73
N LEU A 242 -23.92 15.27 -13.43
CA LEU A 242 -22.67 15.86 -12.94
C LEU A 242 -22.82 17.36 -12.69
N THR A 243 -23.41 18.07 -13.64
CA THR A 243 -23.64 19.52 -13.52
C THR A 243 -24.60 19.84 -12.38
N GLU A 244 -25.70 19.10 -12.27
CA GLU A 244 -26.72 19.35 -11.23
C GLU A 244 -26.21 18.99 -9.82
N ARG A 245 -25.52 17.86 -9.66
CA ARG A 245 -25.05 17.35 -8.36
C ARG A 245 -23.77 18.03 -7.87
N TYR A 246 -22.79 18.19 -8.76
CA TYR A 246 -21.45 18.67 -8.39
C TYR A 246 -21.18 20.11 -8.83
N LYS A 247 -22.07 20.74 -9.61
CA LYS A 247 -21.92 22.11 -10.15
C LYS A 247 -20.63 22.25 -10.96
N ILE A 248 -20.28 21.21 -11.73
CA ILE A 248 -19.13 21.17 -12.65
C ILE A 248 -19.61 21.08 -14.09
N LYS A 249 -18.80 21.56 -15.01
CA LYS A 249 -18.97 21.35 -16.44
C LYS A 249 -18.06 20.21 -16.90
N GLU A 250 -18.32 19.67 -18.08
CA GLU A 250 -17.48 18.63 -18.65
C GLU A 250 -16.00 19.07 -18.80
N GLU A 251 -15.77 20.35 -19.14
CA GLU A 251 -14.42 20.90 -19.26
C GLU A 251 -13.66 20.90 -17.92
N ASP A 252 -14.33 20.96 -16.80
CA ASP A 252 -13.70 20.93 -15.48
C ASP A 252 -13.02 19.56 -15.20
N LEU A 253 -13.45 18.49 -15.90
CA LEU A 253 -12.83 17.18 -15.80
C LEU A 253 -11.38 17.15 -16.33
N VAL A 254 -10.97 18.11 -17.15
CA VAL A 254 -9.58 18.24 -17.63
C VAL A 254 -8.61 18.56 -16.48
N SER A 255 -9.09 19.23 -15.42
CA SER A 255 -8.33 19.56 -14.21
C SER A 255 -8.81 18.75 -13.01
N SER A 256 -8.98 17.45 -13.20
CA SER A 256 -9.39 16.50 -12.15
C SER A 256 -8.31 15.48 -11.85
N GLU A 257 -8.35 14.97 -10.63
CA GLU A 257 -7.65 13.77 -10.17
C GLU A 257 -8.74 12.81 -9.69
N LEU A 258 -9.32 12.06 -10.64
CA LEU A 258 -10.42 11.13 -10.40
C LEU A 258 -9.98 9.70 -10.67
N SER A 259 -10.00 8.89 -9.63
CA SER A 259 -9.56 7.50 -9.67
C SER A 259 -10.71 6.54 -9.38
N LEU A 260 -10.74 5.45 -10.13
CA LEU A 260 -11.55 4.28 -9.88
C LEU A 260 -10.76 3.30 -9.01
N VAL A 261 -11.32 2.97 -7.86
CA VAL A 261 -10.75 2.04 -6.88
C VAL A 261 -11.77 0.97 -6.51
N PRO A 262 -11.36 -0.20 -6.02
CA PRO A 262 -12.31 -1.21 -5.55
C PRO A 262 -13.27 -0.65 -4.50
N ALA A 263 -14.58 -0.85 -4.69
CA ALA A 263 -15.61 -0.38 -3.75
C ALA A 263 -15.65 -1.22 -2.46
N ALA A 264 -15.19 -2.48 -2.54
CA ALA A 264 -15.17 -3.38 -1.39
C ALA A 264 -14.29 -2.86 -0.25
N GLY A 265 -14.78 -2.98 0.97
CA GLY A 265 -14.03 -2.67 2.18
C GLY A 265 -13.02 -3.76 2.56
N PRO A 266 -12.11 -3.45 3.50
CA PRO A 266 -11.22 -4.44 4.10
C PRO A 266 -12.00 -5.54 4.83
N ALA A 267 -11.45 -6.76 4.80
CA ALA A 267 -12.06 -7.92 5.45
C ALA A 267 -11.01 -8.83 6.10
N ASP A 268 -11.45 -9.61 7.07
CA ASP A 268 -10.67 -10.75 7.55
C ASP A 268 -10.72 -11.89 6.51
N VAL A 269 -9.59 -12.56 6.30
CA VAL A 269 -9.48 -13.69 5.37
C VAL A 269 -9.14 -14.96 6.13
N GLY A 270 -9.80 -16.06 5.76
CA GLY A 270 -9.70 -17.37 6.40
C GLY A 270 -10.62 -17.55 7.60
N PHE A 271 -10.94 -18.80 7.95
CA PHE A 271 -11.77 -19.12 9.12
C PHE A 271 -11.13 -18.68 10.44
N ASP A 272 -9.80 -18.69 10.51
CA ASP A 272 -8.98 -18.29 11.64
C ASP A 272 -8.81 -16.78 11.76
N ARG A 273 -9.23 -16.01 10.73
CA ARG A 273 -9.10 -14.55 10.65
C ARG A 273 -7.65 -14.07 10.83
N GLY A 274 -6.69 -14.88 10.41
CA GLY A 274 -5.27 -14.59 10.55
C GLY A 274 -4.75 -13.55 9.55
N LEU A 275 -5.49 -13.30 8.46
CA LEU A 275 -5.10 -12.38 7.39
C LEU A 275 -6.05 -11.19 7.29
N VAL A 276 -5.53 -10.06 6.78
CA VAL A 276 -6.30 -8.91 6.29
C VAL A 276 -6.32 -8.96 4.77
N GLY A 277 -7.50 -8.90 4.18
CA GLY A 277 -7.69 -8.69 2.75
C GLY A 277 -8.20 -7.29 2.48
N ALA A 278 -7.55 -6.54 1.59
CA ALA A 278 -7.93 -5.19 1.22
C ALA A 278 -7.22 -4.71 -0.05
N TYR A 279 -7.78 -3.68 -0.67
CA TYR A 279 -7.12 -2.92 -1.72
C TYR A 279 -6.08 -1.94 -1.13
N GLY A 280 -4.91 -1.87 -1.77
CA GLY A 280 -3.89 -0.85 -1.52
C GLY A 280 -3.13 -1.07 -0.21
N GLN A 281 -2.89 -2.31 0.17
CA GLN A 281 -1.94 -2.62 1.23
C GLN A 281 -0.51 -2.27 0.80
N ASP A 282 -0.21 -2.40 -0.47
CA ASP A 282 0.95 -1.82 -1.12
C ASP A 282 0.67 -0.34 -1.45
N ASP A 283 1.29 0.69 -0.77
CA ASP A 283 2.09 0.48 0.46
C ASP A 283 1.49 1.24 1.66
N ARG A 284 0.16 1.32 1.71
CA ARG A 284 -0.52 1.91 2.87
C ARG A 284 -0.35 1.09 4.15
N LEU A 285 0.10 -0.17 4.04
CA LEU A 285 0.47 -0.98 5.19
C LEU A 285 1.69 -0.39 5.90
N SER A 286 2.78 -0.15 5.19
CA SER A 286 3.99 0.43 5.76
C SER A 286 3.72 1.85 6.25
N SER A 287 2.94 2.63 5.48
CA SER A 287 2.52 3.98 5.86
C SER A 287 1.74 3.99 7.19
N PHE A 288 0.79 3.06 7.36
CA PHE A 288 0.06 2.91 8.61
C PHE A 288 0.98 2.55 9.78
N CYS A 289 1.87 1.58 9.59
CA CYS A 289 2.82 1.16 10.63
C CYS A 289 3.78 2.29 11.02
N ALA A 290 4.32 3.04 10.05
CA ALA A 290 5.21 4.18 10.30
C ALA A 290 4.51 5.31 11.07
N VAL A 291 3.29 5.66 10.65
CA VAL A 291 2.49 6.67 11.34
C VAL A 291 2.15 6.22 12.77
N ARG A 292 1.67 4.99 12.96
CA ARG A 292 1.37 4.49 14.30
C ARG A 292 2.63 4.48 15.18
N ALA A 293 3.78 4.06 14.65
CA ALA A 293 5.04 4.01 15.40
C ALA A 293 5.47 5.42 15.88
N ILE A 294 5.39 6.43 15.03
CA ILE A 294 5.78 7.79 15.42
C ILE A 294 4.75 8.46 16.33
N LEU A 295 3.45 8.20 16.15
CA LEU A 295 2.40 8.73 17.02
C LEU A 295 2.47 8.14 18.43
N ASP A 296 2.78 6.85 18.54
CA ASP A 296 2.88 6.12 19.81
C ASP A 296 4.23 6.34 20.54
N LEU A 297 5.21 6.97 19.89
CA LEU A 297 6.52 7.23 20.48
C LEU A 297 6.40 8.04 21.78
N LYS A 298 6.97 7.50 22.87
CA LYS A 298 6.89 8.11 24.20
C LYS A 298 8.15 8.93 24.51
N GLY A 299 7.95 10.05 25.19
CA GLY A 299 9.04 10.92 25.61
C GLY A 299 9.72 11.64 24.45
N THR A 300 10.95 12.06 24.66
CA THR A 300 11.82 12.67 23.67
C THR A 300 12.85 11.64 23.23
N PRO A 301 12.90 11.22 21.97
CA PRO A 301 13.92 10.30 21.48
C PRO A 301 15.29 10.99 21.49
N ARG A 302 16.37 10.21 21.44
CA ARG A 302 17.72 10.77 21.30
C ARG A 302 17.88 11.47 19.96
N TYR A 303 17.66 10.74 18.86
CA TYR A 303 17.69 11.27 17.51
C TYR A 303 16.30 11.75 17.08
N THR A 304 16.25 12.77 16.24
CA THR A 304 14.98 13.19 15.66
C THR A 304 14.37 12.07 14.84
N ALA A 305 13.11 11.72 15.14
CA ALA A 305 12.36 10.70 14.42
C ALA A 305 11.52 11.35 13.31
N LEU A 306 11.56 10.79 12.09
CA LEU A 306 10.76 11.22 10.95
C LEU A 306 10.00 10.05 10.34
N ALA A 307 8.69 10.19 10.15
CA ALA A 307 7.91 9.32 9.28
C ALA A 307 7.54 10.09 8.01
N TYR A 308 8.08 9.64 6.87
CA TYR A 308 7.88 10.25 5.57
C TYR A 308 6.99 9.39 4.69
N LEU A 309 5.83 9.90 4.31
CA LEU A 309 4.90 9.27 3.37
C LEU A 309 5.01 9.99 2.03
N SER A 310 5.60 9.33 1.04
CA SER A 310 5.75 9.82 -0.33
C SER A 310 4.58 9.36 -1.22
N ASN A 311 4.53 9.92 -2.42
CA ASN A 311 3.55 9.61 -3.46
C ASN A 311 4.27 9.23 -4.76
N PHE A 312 3.56 8.74 -5.76
CA PHE A 312 4.08 8.41 -7.09
C PHE A 312 5.17 7.32 -7.12
N GLU A 313 5.28 6.49 -6.07
CA GLU A 313 6.23 5.37 -6.08
C GLU A 313 5.95 4.42 -7.24
N GLU A 314 4.71 4.03 -7.42
CA GLU A 314 4.20 3.07 -8.41
C GLU A 314 4.47 3.44 -9.88
N VAL A 315 4.90 4.68 -10.11
CA VAL A 315 5.25 5.21 -11.43
C VAL A 315 6.63 5.89 -11.44
N GLY A 316 7.52 5.51 -10.50
CA GLY A 316 8.93 5.89 -10.47
C GLY A 316 9.26 7.09 -9.61
N SER A 317 8.42 7.46 -8.66
CA SER A 317 8.66 8.54 -7.65
C SER A 317 8.92 9.93 -8.24
N VAL A 318 8.60 10.15 -9.49
CA VAL A 318 8.87 11.41 -10.23
C VAL A 318 7.70 12.36 -10.05
N ASN A 319 7.77 13.27 -9.17
CA ASN A 319 6.83 14.38 -9.02
C ASN A 319 7.28 15.22 -7.83
N ASN A 320 6.69 16.40 -7.63
CA ASN A 320 6.97 17.26 -6.48
C ASN A 320 6.42 16.73 -5.14
N THR A 321 5.73 15.59 -5.14
CA THR A 321 5.24 14.86 -3.95
C THR A 321 5.83 13.44 -3.85
N GLY A 322 6.61 13.01 -4.84
CA GLY A 322 7.32 11.73 -4.85
C GLY A 322 8.66 11.80 -4.10
N ALA A 323 9.26 10.65 -3.84
CA ALA A 323 10.51 10.54 -3.09
C ALA A 323 11.73 11.18 -3.78
N ARG A 324 11.65 11.39 -5.11
CA ARG A 324 12.69 12.13 -5.87
C ARG A 324 12.62 13.64 -5.70
N SER A 325 11.57 14.16 -5.08
CA SER A 325 11.46 15.62 -4.80
C SER A 325 12.45 16.07 -3.73
N GLN A 326 12.64 17.38 -3.61
CA GLN A 326 13.45 17.97 -2.55
C GLN A 326 12.71 18.09 -1.21
N PHE A 327 11.52 17.49 -1.07
CA PHE A 327 10.67 17.69 0.10
C PHE A 327 11.35 17.22 1.40
N LEU A 328 11.98 16.04 1.39
CA LEU A 328 12.70 15.52 2.56
C LEU A 328 13.88 16.42 2.93
N SER A 329 14.77 16.75 1.99
CA SER A 329 15.93 17.61 2.23
C SER A 329 15.54 19.03 2.62
N THR A 330 14.45 19.57 2.06
CA THR A 330 13.90 20.87 2.48
C THR A 330 13.40 20.83 3.92
N THR A 331 12.75 19.75 4.34
CA THR A 331 12.32 19.56 5.74
C THR A 331 13.52 19.53 6.68
N TYR A 332 14.58 18.80 6.33
CA TYR A 332 15.84 18.82 7.09
C TYR A 332 16.44 20.23 7.20
N ALA A 333 16.53 20.94 6.07
CA ALA A 333 17.06 22.30 6.04
C ALA A 333 16.28 23.25 6.97
N GLN A 334 14.93 23.14 6.98
CA GLN A 334 14.07 23.91 7.86
C GLN A 334 14.30 23.59 9.34
N LEU A 335 14.41 22.30 9.70
CA LEU A 335 14.69 21.86 11.07
C LEU A 335 16.06 22.33 11.55
N ILE A 336 17.12 22.17 10.74
CA ILE A 336 18.49 22.57 11.09
C ILE A 336 18.58 24.09 11.17
N SER A 337 18.00 24.80 10.20
CA SER A 337 17.97 26.27 10.22
C SER A 337 17.24 26.81 11.45
N ALA A 338 16.15 26.16 11.88
CA ALA A 338 15.46 26.53 13.11
C ALA A 338 16.34 26.37 14.38
N GLN A 339 17.22 25.35 14.41
CA GLN A 339 18.12 25.08 15.53
C GLN A 339 19.38 25.97 15.50
N ARG A 340 19.93 26.27 14.31
CA ARG A 340 21.21 26.95 14.13
C ARG A 340 21.11 28.44 13.81
N GLY A 341 19.95 28.93 13.43
CA GLY A 341 19.73 30.33 13.04
C GLY A 341 20.67 30.75 11.90
N SER A 342 21.32 31.90 12.08
CA SER A 342 22.24 32.44 11.08
C SER A 342 23.53 31.64 10.85
N SER A 343 23.82 30.64 11.67
CA SER A 343 24.98 29.74 11.49
C SER A 343 24.68 28.51 10.64
N TYR A 344 23.47 28.38 10.10
CA TYR A 344 23.08 27.29 9.16
C TYR A 344 23.91 27.40 7.86
N SER A 345 24.34 26.24 7.37
CA SER A 345 25.01 26.09 6.07
C SER A 345 24.51 24.84 5.33
N ASP A 346 24.70 24.80 4.00
CA ASP A 346 24.38 23.61 3.21
C ASP A 346 25.18 22.35 3.63
N LEU A 347 26.38 22.57 4.18
CA LEU A 347 27.20 21.49 4.74
C LEU A 347 26.53 20.84 5.96
N ASP A 348 25.79 21.61 6.78
CA ASP A 348 25.05 21.07 7.91
C ASP A 348 23.92 20.13 7.42
N LEU A 349 23.23 20.50 6.33
CA LEU A 349 22.23 19.64 5.71
C LEU A 349 22.83 18.32 5.22
N ARG A 350 23.93 18.38 4.46
CA ARG A 350 24.60 17.18 3.94
C ARG A 350 25.10 16.27 5.05
N ARG A 351 25.61 16.85 6.12
CA ARG A 351 26.07 16.15 7.31
C ARG A 351 24.89 15.42 8.01
N ALA A 352 23.77 16.11 8.18
CA ALA A 352 22.58 15.52 8.76
C ALA A 352 22.07 14.34 7.95
N LEU A 353 22.02 14.45 6.61
CA LEU A 353 21.59 13.36 5.72
C LEU A 353 22.56 12.18 5.82
N HIS A 354 23.88 12.41 5.71
CA HIS A 354 24.92 11.39 5.82
C HIS A 354 24.88 10.61 7.16
N GLN A 355 24.58 11.30 8.26
CA GLN A 355 24.51 10.70 9.60
C GLN A 355 23.17 9.96 9.85
N SER A 356 22.16 10.19 9.00
CA SER A 356 20.83 9.65 9.23
C SER A 356 20.74 8.18 8.87
N GLN A 357 19.94 7.44 9.66
CA GLN A 357 19.57 6.07 9.41
C GLN A 357 18.13 5.99 8.90
N VAL A 358 17.92 5.17 7.91
CA VAL A 358 16.63 5.09 7.20
C VAL A 358 16.16 3.64 7.11
N ILE A 359 14.90 3.42 7.45
CA ILE A 359 14.13 2.29 6.97
C ILE A 359 13.36 2.77 5.74
N SER A 360 13.69 2.25 4.57
CA SER A 360 12.84 2.31 3.40
C SER A 360 11.83 1.18 3.54
N ALA A 361 10.63 1.54 3.89
CA ALA A 361 9.59 0.58 4.22
C ALA A 361 8.61 0.45 3.04
N ASP A 362 8.44 -0.78 2.58
CA ASP A 362 7.57 -1.11 1.45
C ASP A 362 7.24 -2.60 1.49
N THR A 363 6.08 -3.01 1.01
CA THR A 363 5.70 -4.41 0.99
C THR A 363 6.54 -5.21 -0.01
N ASN A 364 6.47 -6.52 0.03
CA ASN A 364 7.13 -7.44 -0.90
C ASN A 364 6.28 -8.67 -1.19
N ASP A 365 6.56 -9.38 -2.27
CA ASP A 365 5.90 -10.65 -2.55
C ASP A 365 6.18 -11.69 -1.47
N GLY A 366 5.13 -12.38 -1.04
CA GLY A 366 5.23 -13.63 -0.28
C GLY A 366 5.16 -14.84 -1.19
N ILE A 367 5.77 -15.96 -0.79
CA ILE A 367 5.61 -17.24 -1.51
C ILE A 367 4.13 -17.54 -1.64
N ASN A 368 3.66 -17.61 -2.90
CA ASN A 368 2.26 -17.91 -3.18
C ASN A 368 2.03 -19.43 -3.11
N PRO A 369 1.13 -19.93 -2.23
CA PRO A 369 0.92 -21.36 -2.06
C PRO A 369 0.31 -22.06 -3.29
N ILE A 370 -0.30 -21.31 -4.21
CA ILE A 370 -0.86 -21.84 -5.45
C ILE A 370 0.19 -21.83 -6.57
N PHE A 371 1.11 -20.87 -6.54
CA PHE A 371 2.18 -20.69 -7.54
C PHE A 371 3.56 -20.65 -6.90
N PRO A 372 3.98 -21.69 -6.15
CA PRO A 372 5.21 -21.66 -5.37
C PRO A 372 6.48 -21.51 -6.23
N ASN A 373 6.43 -21.97 -7.46
CA ASN A 373 7.58 -21.93 -8.39
C ASN A 373 7.89 -20.53 -8.93
N THR A 374 7.06 -19.53 -8.68
CA THR A 374 7.35 -18.12 -9.02
C THR A 374 8.36 -17.48 -8.08
N SER A 375 8.68 -18.13 -6.97
CA SER A 375 9.65 -17.67 -5.98
C SER A 375 10.82 -18.64 -5.88
N GLU A 376 12.00 -18.14 -5.47
CA GLU A 376 13.11 -18.98 -5.03
C GLU A 376 12.91 -19.29 -3.55
N PRO A 377 12.59 -20.54 -3.18
CA PRO A 377 12.00 -20.85 -1.86
C PRO A 377 12.99 -20.70 -0.69
N THR A 378 14.30 -20.71 -0.95
CA THR A 378 15.33 -20.58 0.10
C THR A 378 15.43 -19.15 0.63
N ASN A 379 15.23 -18.15 -0.25
CA ASN A 379 15.42 -16.74 0.09
C ASN A 379 14.14 -15.90 -0.01
N ALA A 380 13.04 -16.46 -0.51
CA ALA A 380 11.78 -15.72 -0.61
C ALA A 380 11.03 -15.66 0.72
N ALA A 381 10.38 -14.54 0.99
CA ALA A 381 9.60 -14.32 2.21
C ALA A 381 8.30 -15.14 2.24
N ARG A 382 7.89 -15.53 3.44
CA ARG A 382 6.64 -16.26 3.71
C ARG A 382 5.69 -15.38 4.54
N VAL A 383 4.43 -15.34 4.14
CA VAL A 383 3.38 -14.64 4.91
C VAL A 383 3.21 -15.32 6.28
N GLY A 384 3.20 -14.53 7.35
CA GLY A 384 3.07 -15.01 8.72
C GLY A 384 4.40 -15.33 9.40
N TYR A 385 5.53 -14.87 8.87
CA TYR A 385 6.86 -15.15 9.43
C TYR A 385 7.64 -13.89 9.86
N GLY A 386 6.95 -12.77 9.98
CA GLY A 386 7.50 -11.53 10.53
C GLY A 386 8.07 -10.59 9.47
N VAL A 387 8.83 -9.60 9.94
CA VAL A 387 9.41 -8.53 9.12
C VAL A 387 10.38 -9.07 8.11
N THR A 388 10.32 -8.56 6.89
CA THR A 388 11.22 -8.93 5.80
C THR A 388 12.35 -7.91 5.67
N ILE A 389 13.60 -8.37 5.69
CA ILE A 389 14.76 -7.60 5.23
C ILE A 389 14.94 -7.91 3.75
N LYS A 390 14.76 -6.91 2.89
CA LYS A 390 14.92 -7.05 1.44
C LYS A 390 16.41 -6.95 1.09
N LEU A 391 16.90 -7.88 0.31
CA LEU A 391 18.30 -7.96 -0.12
C LEU A 391 18.40 -8.09 -1.64
N TYR A 392 19.42 -7.49 -2.22
CA TYR A 392 19.69 -7.55 -3.65
C TYR A 392 18.53 -7.05 -4.51
N GLY A 393 17.91 -5.93 -4.08
CA GLY A 393 16.86 -5.27 -4.84
C GLY A 393 17.37 -4.59 -6.11
N PRO A 394 16.52 -4.39 -7.12
CA PRO A 394 16.92 -3.65 -8.32
C PRO A 394 17.29 -2.21 -8.00
N GLY A 395 18.55 -1.85 -8.29
CA GLY A 395 19.05 -0.49 -8.16
C GLY A 395 19.44 -0.03 -6.75
N PHE A 396 19.21 -0.84 -5.73
CA PHE A 396 19.59 -0.52 -4.35
C PHE A 396 19.78 -1.81 -3.53
N ASP A 397 20.83 -1.83 -2.70
CA ASP A 397 21.03 -2.85 -1.67
C ASP A 397 21.74 -2.24 -0.46
N ALA A 398 21.37 -2.67 0.75
CA ALA A 398 21.92 -2.14 1.97
C ALA A 398 23.34 -2.67 2.24
N PRO A 399 24.26 -1.85 2.77
CA PRO A 399 25.52 -2.32 3.31
C PRO A 399 25.31 -3.36 4.41
N SER A 400 26.24 -4.34 4.49
CA SER A 400 26.12 -5.46 5.44
C SER A 400 26.09 -5.03 6.91
N GLU A 401 26.76 -3.95 7.28
CA GLU A 401 26.76 -3.36 8.60
C GLU A 401 25.40 -2.78 8.99
N ASP A 402 24.68 -2.17 8.04
CA ASP A 402 23.34 -1.63 8.25
C ASP A 402 22.32 -2.76 8.41
N THR A 403 22.43 -3.77 7.57
CA THR A 403 21.65 -5.02 7.69
C THR A 403 21.89 -5.70 9.04
N ALA A 404 23.14 -5.80 9.48
CA ALA A 404 23.50 -6.38 10.78
C ALA A 404 22.90 -5.58 11.95
N ARG A 405 22.87 -4.25 11.84
CA ARG A 405 22.24 -3.35 12.81
C ARG A 405 20.74 -3.60 12.96
N MET A 406 20.02 -3.76 11.83
CA MET A 406 18.59 -4.08 11.85
C MET A 406 18.32 -5.45 12.47
N ARG A 407 19.09 -6.47 12.10
CA ARG A 407 19.00 -7.81 12.72
C ARG A 407 19.18 -7.73 14.23
N ALA A 408 20.22 -7.04 14.69
CA ALA A 408 20.47 -6.87 16.13
C ALA A 408 19.34 -6.10 16.84
N LEU A 409 18.70 -5.12 16.16
CA LEU A 409 17.53 -4.43 16.69
C LEU A 409 16.35 -5.38 16.88
N PHE A 410 16.05 -6.20 15.87
CA PHE A 410 14.93 -7.15 15.91
C PHE A 410 15.15 -8.22 16.98
N ASP A 411 16.35 -8.81 17.03
CA ASP A 411 16.69 -9.85 18.00
C ASP A 411 16.56 -9.33 19.47
N ARG A 412 17.06 -8.11 19.76
CA ARG A 412 16.94 -7.48 21.08
C ARG A 412 15.49 -7.21 21.50
N ASN A 413 14.61 -6.98 20.54
CA ASN A 413 13.19 -6.66 20.78
C ASN A 413 12.26 -7.86 20.58
N ASN A 414 12.81 -9.06 20.36
CA ASN A 414 12.05 -10.28 20.07
C ASN A 414 11.03 -10.06 18.93
N ILE A 415 11.49 -9.44 17.84
CA ILE A 415 10.70 -9.22 16.62
C ILE A 415 11.07 -10.30 15.63
N PRO A 416 10.13 -11.16 15.21
CA PRO A 416 10.35 -12.13 14.15
C PRO A 416 10.74 -11.45 12.85
N TRP A 417 11.76 -11.96 12.18
CA TRP A 417 12.23 -11.43 10.90
C TRP A 417 12.69 -12.53 9.95
N GLN A 418 12.68 -12.23 8.68
CA GLN A 418 13.12 -13.08 7.58
C GLN A 418 13.81 -12.23 6.51
N THR A 419 14.33 -12.87 5.46
CA THR A 419 14.88 -12.18 4.30
C THR A 419 13.99 -12.36 3.09
N HIS A 420 14.16 -11.49 2.10
CA HIS A 420 13.57 -11.64 0.78
C HIS A 420 14.58 -11.28 -0.30
N THR A 421 14.71 -12.16 -1.29
CA THR A 421 15.40 -11.90 -2.55
C THR A 421 14.51 -12.42 -3.67
N TYR A 422 14.34 -11.65 -4.72
CA TYR A 422 13.57 -12.07 -5.88
C TYR A 422 14.26 -13.22 -6.62
N LYS A 423 13.45 -14.03 -7.30
CA LYS A 423 13.98 -15.05 -8.20
C LYS A 423 14.71 -14.37 -9.37
N VAL A 424 15.93 -14.78 -9.63
CA VAL A 424 16.80 -14.18 -10.65
C VAL A 424 16.13 -14.25 -12.03
N ASP A 425 16.18 -13.17 -12.78
CA ASP A 425 15.58 -12.97 -14.11
C ASP A 425 14.04 -12.99 -14.17
N GLU A 426 13.33 -13.21 -13.04
CA GLU A 426 11.87 -13.37 -13.04
C GLU A 426 11.12 -12.33 -12.21
N GLY A 427 11.78 -11.60 -11.34
CA GLY A 427 11.10 -10.66 -10.45
C GLY A 427 11.95 -9.46 -10.05
N GLY A 428 11.31 -8.47 -9.47
CA GLY A 428 11.94 -7.31 -8.90
C GLY A 428 11.07 -6.07 -8.97
N GLY A 429 11.09 -5.28 -7.91
CA GLY A 429 10.52 -3.94 -7.80
C GLY A 429 11.51 -3.04 -7.11
N GLY A 430 11.58 -1.76 -7.50
CA GLY A 430 12.34 -0.75 -6.77
C GLY A 430 11.61 -0.33 -5.51
N THR A 431 12.29 0.48 -4.68
CA THR A 431 11.72 1.14 -3.51
C THR A 431 12.19 2.57 -3.45
N ILE A 432 11.59 3.37 -2.58
CA ILE A 432 12.05 4.75 -2.35
C ILE A 432 13.46 4.81 -1.72
N GLY A 433 13.99 3.69 -1.24
CA GLY A 433 15.34 3.56 -0.67
C GLY A 433 16.44 4.04 -1.62
N LEU A 434 16.30 3.76 -2.93
CA LEU A 434 17.19 4.28 -3.96
C LEU A 434 17.35 5.81 -3.91
N PHE A 435 16.25 6.53 -3.69
CA PHE A 435 16.27 8.00 -3.70
C PHE A 435 16.79 8.58 -2.38
N MET A 436 16.61 7.89 -1.27
CA MET A 436 17.16 8.27 0.02
C MET A 436 18.67 7.99 0.09
N SER A 437 19.12 6.83 -0.40
CA SER A 437 20.54 6.50 -0.50
C SER A 437 21.29 7.46 -1.45
N SER A 438 20.66 7.93 -2.52
CA SER A 438 21.24 8.94 -3.41
C SER A 438 21.44 10.31 -2.75
N GLN A 439 20.85 10.54 -1.57
CA GLN A 439 21.11 11.70 -0.70
C GLN A 439 22.17 11.40 0.38
N ASP A 440 22.94 10.32 0.22
CA ASP A 440 24.00 9.90 1.13
C ASP A 440 23.52 9.40 2.51
N MET A 441 22.27 8.94 2.61
CA MET A 441 21.70 8.39 3.85
C MET A 441 22.01 6.89 3.98
N ASN A 442 22.06 6.37 5.22
CA ASN A 442 22.25 4.95 5.51
C ASN A 442 20.91 4.23 5.49
N VAL A 443 20.61 3.50 4.43
CA VAL A 443 19.27 2.97 4.15
C VAL A 443 19.26 1.44 4.22
N VAL A 444 18.18 0.87 4.81
CA VAL A 444 17.84 -0.55 4.74
C VAL A 444 16.40 -0.70 4.26
N ASP A 445 16.17 -1.55 3.26
CA ASP A 445 14.83 -1.89 2.81
C ASP A 445 14.20 -2.97 3.69
N LEU A 446 13.05 -2.68 4.24
CA LEU A 446 12.25 -3.58 5.04
C LEU A 446 10.83 -3.69 4.48
N GLY A 447 10.18 -4.84 4.69
CA GLY A 447 8.82 -5.04 4.21
C GLY A 447 7.97 -6.01 5.02
N VAL A 448 6.77 -6.18 4.52
CA VAL A 448 5.82 -7.23 4.93
C VAL A 448 5.43 -8.01 3.68
N PRO A 449 5.49 -9.36 3.72
CA PRO A 449 5.13 -10.15 2.55
C PRO A 449 3.61 -10.12 2.31
N LEU A 450 3.22 -9.85 1.07
CA LEU A 450 1.84 -9.88 0.59
C LEU A 450 1.59 -11.08 -0.33
N LEU A 451 0.35 -11.53 -0.37
CA LEU A 451 -0.19 -12.30 -1.48
C LEU A 451 -1.04 -11.39 -2.36
N SER A 452 -0.95 -11.59 -3.66
CA SER A 452 -1.73 -10.83 -4.66
C SER A 452 -1.43 -9.32 -4.67
N MET A 453 -0.18 -8.93 -4.46
CA MET A 453 0.29 -7.54 -4.58
C MET A 453 -0.20 -6.91 -5.90
N HIS A 454 -0.52 -5.61 -5.89
CA HIS A 454 -1.09 -4.85 -7.01
C HIS A 454 -2.46 -5.34 -7.52
N SER A 455 -3.10 -6.26 -6.79
CA SER A 455 -4.46 -6.68 -7.14
C SER A 455 -5.52 -5.78 -6.46
N PRO A 456 -6.77 -5.83 -6.92
CA PRO A 456 -7.87 -5.16 -6.23
C PRO A 456 -8.16 -5.66 -4.80
N PHE A 457 -7.50 -6.76 -4.37
CA PHE A 457 -7.67 -7.34 -3.03
C PHE A 457 -6.43 -8.11 -2.62
N GLU A 458 -5.50 -7.45 -1.98
CA GLU A 458 -4.23 -7.95 -1.48
C GLU A 458 -4.39 -8.57 -0.08
N MET A 459 -3.48 -9.45 0.32
CA MET A 459 -3.58 -10.14 1.61
C MET A 459 -2.26 -10.08 2.38
N SER A 460 -2.31 -9.64 3.65
CA SER A 460 -1.19 -9.67 4.62
C SER A 460 -1.54 -10.45 5.88
N SER A 461 -0.54 -10.95 6.60
CA SER A 461 -0.73 -11.53 7.94
C SER A 461 -0.85 -10.42 8.98
N LYS A 462 -1.87 -10.50 9.85
CA LYS A 462 -2.04 -9.58 10.97
C LYS A 462 -0.83 -9.60 11.93
N ALA A 463 -0.17 -10.75 12.09
CA ALA A 463 1.03 -10.88 12.91
C ALA A 463 2.21 -10.12 12.28
N ASP A 464 2.39 -10.21 10.96
CA ASP A 464 3.47 -9.50 10.26
C ASP A 464 3.26 -7.98 10.31
N VAL A 465 2.03 -7.51 10.14
CA VAL A 465 1.67 -6.08 10.28
C VAL A 465 1.98 -5.57 11.69
N TRP A 466 1.65 -6.35 12.73
CA TRP A 466 1.96 -6.04 14.11
C TRP A 466 3.47 -6.00 14.37
N ASP A 467 4.22 -6.99 13.89
CA ASP A 467 5.66 -7.06 14.06
C ASP A 467 6.39 -5.94 13.30
N PHE A 468 5.86 -5.53 12.14
CA PHE A 468 6.41 -4.40 11.38
C PHE A 468 6.23 -3.07 12.11
N TYR A 469 5.05 -2.84 12.68
CA TYR A 469 4.85 -1.70 13.59
C TYR A 469 5.84 -1.73 14.75
N ARG A 470 6.04 -2.89 15.42
CA ARG A 470 7.00 -3.04 16.52
C ARG A 470 8.43 -2.72 16.09
N ALA A 471 8.81 -3.13 14.88
CA ALA A 471 10.12 -2.87 14.31
C ALA A 471 10.37 -1.36 14.15
N MET A 472 9.42 -0.64 13.56
CA MET A 472 9.50 0.81 13.39
C MET A 472 9.46 1.55 14.74
N ALA A 473 8.63 1.11 15.68
CA ALA A 473 8.57 1.70 17.02
C ALA A 473 9.90 1.52 17.79
N ALA A 474 10.50 0.32 17.69
CA ALA A 474 11.83 0.06 18.28
C ALA A 474 12.94 0.86 17.61
N PHE A 475 12.83 1.11 16.29
CA PHE A 475 13.78 1.93 15.55
C PHE A 475 13.72 3.40 15.96
N PHE A 476 12.54 3.98 16.09
CA PHE A 476 12.37 5.37 16.53
C PHE A 476 12.75 5.60 18.00
N ALA A 477 12.73 4.56 18.81
CA ALA A 477 13.04 4.66 20.26
C ALA A 477 14.54 4.53 20.60
N GLN A 478 15.43 4.35 19.63
CA GLN A 478 16.89 4.24 19.82
C GLN A 478 17.58 5.56 20.27
#